data_42a14197f68eb75f0bf84eb9f32fd809
#
_entry.id   42a14197f68eb75f0bf84eb9f32fd809
#
_cell.length_a   1.000
_cell.length_b   1.000
_cell.length_c   1.000
_cell.angle_alpha   90.00
_cell.angle_beta   90.00
_cell.angle_gamma   90.00
#
_symmetry.space_group_name_H-M   'P 1'
#
loop_
_entity.id
_entity.type
_entity.pdbx_description
1 polymer ?
#
loop_
_entity_poly.entity_id
_entity_poly.type
_entity_poly.pdbx_seq_one_letter_code
_entity_poly.pdbx_strand_id
1 'polypeptide(L)'
;MTRIDEAHPYYNFKFLRGKPVSAVLQNASQLLQVVHAEEERLVHVTLRLPTDTASKLEQRLQEQYVSDGVSALSQAWNEERRAVVEEVCASFLLPLGRAWAREWLVEECRESLLRHCEQRLTQRVEGGPVQSAGMLSRLRDPNWDEHVSRVPRVLAVSHGSGDPRTSQIVAVSLDEDGHLIERATFDSLRAPHIQDEEAVDPRAGFVELIKRRHPDVVVVNGFSARSQDLKMTVKSLVDAAYDERVREEGLEGLAAQHLRMDVVSVYDDVARLYQHSARAADEFPELSVLARYCVGLARYAQSPVNEFAALGADVTAIQFDPAQRLLPADRLRACLERAIVMLVNDIGLDLQTALTNTYVQHMLPFIAGLGPRKAQALLNGIRTRLDGIVVNREVLVRRGILTFVVWNNAASFLRIDQDAAADAADEEAQPDVLDATRIHPEDYDFPRQMARDALNKHEEDLEGEHPSVACAEIMEDARPSEKLAALDLDNYAAMLWERRGLRKRLTLLTCKQELIRPYDDWRPPQLLPTAEELFMMFTGETRRSLAEGYVVPVVVTRIEEGRDIEGLLRVRLEAGMD
;
A
#
# COMPACT_ATOMS: atom_id res chain seq x y z
N MET A 1 30.87 -28.82 -18.35
CA MET A 1 29.56 -28.73 -17.65
C MET A 1 29.85 -28.95 -16.18
N THR A 2 29.77 -27.91 -15.38
CA THR A 2 29.84 -28.00 -13.92
C THR A 2 28.49 -28.50 -13.40
N ARG A 3 28.55 -29.46 -12.48
CA ARG A 3 27.34 -30.03 -11.85
C ARG A 3 26.80 -28.99 -10.86
N ILE A 4 25.52 -28.71 -10.90
CA ILE A 4 24.86 -27.79 -9.97
C ILE A 4 24.80 -28.48 -8.58
N ASP A 5 25.30 -27.80 -7.55
CA ASP A 5 25.29 -28.25 -6.16
C ASP A 5 23.90 -28.06 -5.52
N GLU A 6 23.65 -28.74 -4.39
CA GLU A 6 22.40 -28.65 -3.63
C GLU A 6 22.09 -27.23 -3.13
N ALA A 7 23.13 -26.43 -2.90
CA ALA A 7 23.00 -25.02 -2.50
C ALA A 7 22.58 -24.08 -3.64
N HIS A 8 22.60 -24.55 -4.90
CA HIS A 8 22.27 -23.68 -6.04
C HIS A 8 20.76 -23.42 -6.11
N PRO A 9 20.29 -22.18 -6.34
CA PRO A 9 18.86 -21.84 -6.37
C PRO A 9 18.01 -22.69 -7.32
N TYR A 10 18.60 -23.16 -8.42
CA TYR A 10 17.92 -23.95 -9.44
C TYR A 10 18.02 -25.46 -9.26
N TYR A 11 18.65 -25.93 -8.19
CA TYR A 11 18.78 -27.39 -7.94
C TYR A 11 17.42 -28.10 -7.86
N ASN A 12 16.43 -27.45 -7.27
CA ASN A 12 15.08 -27.99 -7.11
C ASN A 12 14.28 -28.14 -8.41
N PHE A 13 14.74 -27.57 -9.52
CA PHE A 13 14.06 -27.70 -10.83
C PHE A 13 14.09 -29.13 -11.38
N LYS A 14 15.00 -29.98 -10.91
CA LYS A 14 15.01 -31.41 -11.23
C LYS A 14 13.68 -32.12 -10.90
N PHE A 15 12.92 -31.62 -9.92
CA PHE A 15 11.63 -32.18 -9.51
C PHE A 15 10.45 -31.75 -10.40
N LEU A 16 10.67 -30.85 -11.37
CA LEU A 16 9.66 -30.42 -12.33
C LEU A 16 9.55 -31.35 -13.57
N ARG A 17 10.44 -32.32 -13.69
CA ARG A 17 10.45 -33.24 -14.82
C ARG A 17 9.15 -34.03 -14.91
N GLY A 18 8.51 -34.05 -16.09
CA GLY A 18 7.30 -34.82 -16.38
C GLY A 18 6.01 -34.27 -15.76
N LYS A 19 6.03 -33.05 -15.19
CA LYS A 19 4.81 -32.43 -14.67
C LYS A 19 3.93 -31.84 -15.81
N PRO A 20 2.60 -31.89 -15.66
CA PRO A 20 1.69 -31.27 -16.62
C PRO A 20 1.79 -29.73 -16.54
N VAL A 21 1.57 -29.07 -17.67
CA VAL A 21 1.61 -27.61 -17.80
C VAL A 21 0.68 -26.92 -16.78
N SER A 22 -0.52 -27.49 -16.55
CA SER A 22 -1.46 -26.96 -15.57
C SER A 22 -0.91 -26.89 -14.14
N ALA A 23 -0.07 -27.84 -13.73
CA ALA A 23 0.57 -27.82 -12.42
C ALA A 23 1.70 -26.79 -12.34
N VAL A 24 2.35 -26.52 -13.47
CA VAL A 24 3.42 -25.49 -13.55
C VAL A 24 2.84 -24.08 -13.55
N LEU A 25 1.70 -23.87 -14.19
CA LEU A 25 0.98 -22.59 -14.20
C LEU A 25 0.51 -22.14 -12.81
N GLN A 26 0.30 -23.07 -11.87
CA GLN A 26 -0.04 -22.73 -10.49
C GLN A 26 1.07 -21.98 -9.75
N ASN A 27 2.32 -22.06 -10.25
CA ASN A 27 3.46 -21.35 -9.71
C ASN A 27 4.19 -20.59 -10.83
N ALA A 28 3.62 -19.46 -11.22
CA ALA A 28 4.13 -18.61 -12.31
C ALA A 28 5.58 -18.15 -12.09
N SER A 29 5.93 -17.79 -10.84
CA SER A 29 7.29 -17.41 -10.44
C SER A 29 8.30 -18.52 -10.75
N GLN A 30 7.96 -19.77 -10.45
CA GLN A 30 8.85 -20.92 -10.71
C GLN A 30 9.10 -21.14 -12.21
N LEU A 31 8.07 -21.02 -13.07
CA LEU A 31 8.26 -21.18 -14.51
C LEU A 31 9.17 -20.10 -15.09
N LEU A 32 9.00 -18.85 -14.68
CA LEU A 32 9.88 -17.76 -15.14
C LEU A 32 11.32 -17.98 -14.72
N GLN A 33 11.57 -18.49 -13.50
CA GLN A 33 12.90 -18.87 -13.05
C GLN A 33 13.48 -20.04 -13.88
N VAL A 34 12.66 -21.03 -14.27
CA VAL A 34 13.09 -22.14 -15.15
C VAL A 34 13.47 -21.63 -16.54
N VAL A 35 12.69 -20.70 -17.11
CA VAL A 35 13.00 -20.07 -18.40
C VAL A 35 14.29 -19.28 -18.32
N HIS A 36 14.48 -18.53 -17.25
CA HIS A 36 15.74 -17.79 -17.01
C HIS A 36 16.94 -18.73 -16.85
N ALA A 37 16.79 -19.84 -16.11
CA ALA A 37 17.84 -20.85 -16.00
C ALA A 37 18.19 -21.50 -17.35
N GLU A 38 17.22 -21.60 -18.29
CA GLU A 38 17.49 -22.05 -19.65
C GLU A 38 18.26 -21.01 -20.47
N GLU A 39 17.96 -19.73 -20.32
CA GLU A 39 18.73 -18.62 -20.92
C GLU A 39 20.18 -18.63 -20.44
N GLU A 40 20.40 -18.94 -19.15
CA GLU A 40 21.71 -19.16 -18.55
C GLU A 40 22.35 -20.51 -18.94
N ARG A 41 21.67 -21.34 -19.74
CA ARG A 41 22.13 -22.67 -20.20
C ARG A 41 22.36 -23.69 -19.08
N LEU A 42 21.68 -23.54 -17.96
CA LEU A 42 21.75 -24.47 -16.82
C LEU A 42 20.78 -25.63 -16.96
N VAL A 43 19.64 -25.41 -17.62
CA VAL A 43 18.59 -26.39 -17.87
C VAL A 43 18.18 -26.36 -19.34
N HIS A 44 17.53 -27.42 -19.80
CA HIS A 44 16.87 -27.47 -21.11
C HIS A 44 15.38 -27.81 -20.92
N VAL A 45 14.50 -26.93 -21.42
CA VAL A 45 13.05 -27.06 -21.27
C VAL A 45 12.44 -27.65 -22.52
N THR A 46 11.77 -28.80 -22.38
CA THR A 46 11.03 -29.44 -23.48
C THR A 46 9.55 -29.52 -23.14
N LEU A 47 8.70 -28.99 -24.05
CA LEU A 47 7.26 -29.19 -24.01
C LEU A 47 6.91 -30.37 -24.88
N ARG A 48 6.12 -31.31 -24.37
CA ARG A 48 5.66 -32.49 -25.14
C ARG A 48 4.15 -32.59 -25.07
N LEU A 49 3.55 -32.83 -26.21
CA LEU A 49 2.16 -33.22 -26.24
C LEU A 49 2.07 -34.73 -25.85
N PRO A 50 1.10 -35.16 -25.03
CA PRO A 50 0.88 -36.56 -24.76
C PRO A 50 0.74 -37.33 -26.09
N THR A 51 1.37 -38.53 -26.16
CA THR A 51 1.37 -39.37 -27.41
C THR A 51 -0.03 -39.62 -27.93
N ASP A 52 -0.95 -39.95 -27.07
CA ASP A 52 -2.38 -40.14 -27.36
C ASP A 52 -3.03 -38.92 -28.03
N THR A 53 -2.70 -37.70 -27.57
CA THR A 53 -3.25 -36.46 -28.14
C THR A 53 -2.61 -36.16 -29.48
N ALA A 54 -1.32 -36.40 -29.62
CA ALA A 54 -0.61 -36.23 -30.88
C ALA A 54 -1.15 -37.16 -31.95
N SER A 55 -1.32 -38.46 -31.62
CA SER A 55 -1.88 -39.46 -32.54
C SER A 55 -3.33 -39.15 -32.94
N LYS A 56 -4.16 -38.66 -32.00
CA LYS A 56 -5.54 -38.24 -32.30
C LYS A 56 -5.58 -37.03 -33.25
N LEU A 57 -4.66 -36.08 -33.06
CA LEU A 57 -4.54 -34.91 -33.94
C LEU A 57 -4.17 -35.37 -35.37
N GLU A 58 -3.16 -36.20 -35.46
CA GLU A 58 -2.68 -36.76 -36.74
C GLU A 58 -3.79 -37.56 -37.46
N GLN A 59 -4.46 -38.46 -36.74
CA GLN A 59 -5.59 -39.22 -37.26
C GLN A 59 -6.70 -38.32 -37.82
N ARG A 60 -7.11 -37.27 -37.04
CA ARG A 60 -8.13 -36.33 -37.53
C ARG A 60 -7.72 -35.57 -38.78
N LEU A 61 -6.45 -35.18 -38.88
CA LEU A 61 -5.92 -34.52 -40.07
C LEU A 61 -5.90 -35.49 -41.27
N GLN A 62 -5.52 -36.74 -41.05
CA GLN A 62 -5.56 -37.78 -42.06
C GLN A 62 -6.99 -38.02 -42.55
N GLU A 63 -7.98 -38.16 -41.66
CA GLU A 63 -9.39 -38.32 -42.01
C GLU A 63 -9.93 -37.16 -42.86
N GLN A 64 -9.47 -35.93 -42.64
CA GLN A 64 -9.88 -34.76 -43.43
C GLN A 64 -9.19 -34.69 -44.82
N TYR A 65 -8.00 -35.25 -44.93
CA TYR A 65 -7.16 -35.12 -46.15
C TYR A 65 -7.28 -36.31 -47.11
N VAL A 66 -7.66 -37.47 -46.60
CA VAL A 66 -7.88 -38.69 -47.40
C VAL A 66 -9.19 -38.60 -48.19
N SER A 67 -9.20 -39.09 -49.44
CA SER A 67 -10.41 -39.14 -50.26
C SER A 67 -11.19 -40.45 -50.06
N ASP A 68 -12.51 -40.39 -50.22
CA ASP A 68 -13.43 -41.53 -50.08
C ASP A 68 -13.38 -42.54 -51.26
N GLY A 69 -12.47 -42.35 -52.22
CA GLY A 69 -12.35 -43.21 -53.38
C GLY A 69 -11.89 -44.64 -53.06
N VAL A 70 -12.56 -45.63 -53.60
CA VAL A 70 -12.34 -47.06 -53.33
C VAL A 70 -11.40 -47.73 -54.36
N SER A 71 -10.99 -47.03 -55.46
CA SER A 71 -10.09 -47.58 -56.48
C SER A 71 -8.68 -47.80 -55.97
N ALA A 72 -7.94 -48.79 -56.58
CA ALA A 72 -6.55 -49.04 -56.20
C ALA A 72 -5.66 -47.78 -56.34
N LEU A 73 -5.93 -46.93 -57.34
CA LEU A 73 -5.24 -45.67 -57.55
C LEU A 73 -5.55 -44.65 -56.39
N SER A 74 -6.81 -44.60 -56.00
CA SER A 74 -7.22 -43.73 -54.84
C SER A 74 -6.58 -44.21 -53.55
N GLN A 75 -6.46 -45.53 -53.35
CA GLN A 75 -5.80 -46.07 -52.17
C GLN A 75 -4.31 -45.74 -52.15
N ALA A 76 -3.59 -45.89 -53.26
CA ALA A 76 -2.19 -45.49 -53.34
C ALA A 76 -1.98 -44.00 -53.08
N TRP A 77 -2.85 -43.13 -53.64
CA TRP A 77 -2.81 -41.70 -53.34
C TRP A 77 -3.14 -41.38 -51.87
N ASN A 78 -4.00 -42.15 -51.21
CA ASN A 78 -4.32 -41.98 -49.81
C ASN A 78 -3.17 -42.41 -48.88
N GLU A 79 -2.35 -43.38 -49.28
CA GLU A 79 -1.11 -43.72 -48.58
C GLU A 79 -0.11 -42.56 -48.60
N GLU A 80 0.11 -41.95 -49.77
CA GLU A 80 0.96 -40.76 -49.90
C GLU A 80 0.42 -39.57 -49.10
N ARG A 81 -0.90 -39.35 -49.10
CA ARG A 81 -1.52 -38.29 -48.29
C ARG A 81 -1.32 -38.49 -46.78
N ARG A 82 -1.39 -39.76 -46.31
CA ARG A 82 -1.08 -40.07 -44.90
C ARG A 82 0.38 -39.78 -44.56
N ALA A 83 1.31 -40.19 -45.45
CA ALA A 83 2.74 -39.89 -45.25
C ALA A 83 3.02 -38.38 -45.22
N VAL A 84 2.39 -37.60 -46.11
CA VAL A 84 2.49 -36.13 -46.11
C VAL A 84 1.96 -35.54 -44.80
N VAL A 85 0.81 -36.01 -44.28
CA VAL A 85 0.26 -35.52 -43.03
C VAL A 85 1.18 -35.85 -41.85
N GLU A 86 1.74 -37.08 -41.83
CA GLU A 86 2.70 -37.48 -40.79
C GLU A 86 3.94 -36.60 -40.79
N GLU A 87 4.54 -36.36 -41.98
CA GLU A 87 5.71 -35.49 -42.12
C GLU A 87 5.41 -34.06 -41.73
N VAL A 88 4.27 -33.49 -42.16
CA VAL A 88 3.84 -32.13 -41.82
C VAL A 88 3.58 -32.00 -40.33
N CYS A 89 2.94 -32.99 -39.70
CA CYS A 89 2.74 -33.00 -38.26
C CYS A 89 4.07 -33.02 -37.50
N ALA A 90 4.99 -33.89 -37.87
CA ALA A 90 6.27 -34.07 -37.19
C ALA A 90 7.23 -32.87 -37.38
N SER A 91 7.32 -32.36 -38.63
CA SER A 91 8.34 -31.37 -39.02
C SER A 91 7.89 -29.93 -38.88
N PHE A 92 6.59 -29.64 -38.93
CA PHE A 92 6.07 -28.28 -38.92
C PHE A 92 5.04 -28.01 -37.79
N LEU A 93 3.94 -28.75 -37.73
CA LEU A 93 2.82 -28.42 -36.86
C LEU A 93 3.17 -28.58 -35.36
N LEU A 94 3.77 -29.71 -35.00
CA LEU A 94 4.14 -29.94 -33.60
C LEU A 94 5.28 -29.02 -33.11
N PRO A 95 6.36 -28.78 -33.89
CA PRO A 95 7.37 -27.78 -33.50
C PRO A 95 6.81 -26.38 -33.38
N LEU A 96 6.00 -25.93 -34.35
CA LEU A 96 5.36 -24.61 -34.30
C LEU A 96 4.40 -24.48 -33.10
N GLY A 97 3.58 -25.51 -32.88
CA GLY A 97 2.67 -25.55 -31.72
C GLY A 97 3.40 -25.52 -30.39
N ARG A 98 4.56 -26.17 -30.26
CA ARG A 98 5.41 -26.12 -29.06
C ARG A 98 6.01 -24.73 -28.86
N ALA A 99 6.50 -24.07 -29.90
CA ALA A 99 7.03 -22.72 -29.82
C ALA A 99 5.95 -21.74 -29.38
N TRP A 100 4.79 -21.79 -30.03
CA TRP A 100 3.64 -20.94 -29.65
C TRP A 100 3.17 -21.19 -28.19
N ALA A 101 3.03 -22.46 -27.80
CA ALA A 101 2.62 -22.82 -26.47
C ALA A 101 3.62 -22.32 -25.40
N ARG A 102 4.92 -22.35 -25.72
CA ARG A 102 5.97 -21.83 -24.84
C ARG A 102 5.86 -20.31 -24.66
N GLU A 103 5.72 -19.58 -25.76
CA GLU A 103 5.56 -18.12 -25.72
C GLU A 103 4.31 -17.72 -24.92
N TRP A 104 3.20 -18.39 -25.20
CA TRP A 104 1.95 -18.18 -24.46
C TRP A 104 2.09 -18.47 -22.96
N LEU A 105 2.74 -19.58 -22.58
CA LEU A 105 2.98 -19.94 -21.18
C LEU A 105 3.83 -18.91 -20.45
N VAL A 106 4.89 -18.43 -21.08
CA VAL A 106 5.77 -17.40 -20.50
C VAL A 106 4.98 -16.12 -20.27
N GLU A 107 4.17 -15.73 -21.26
CA GLU A 107 3.38 -14.51 -21.16
C GLU A 107 2.27 -14.60 -20.10
N GLU A 108 1.57 -15.73 -20.02
CA GLU A 108 0.57 -15.98 -18.97
C GLU A 108 1.19 -15.96 -17.57
N CYS A 109 2.40 -16.51 -17.42
CA CYS A 109 3.12 -16.46 -16.15
C CYS A 109 3.60 -15.03 -15.81
N ARG A 110 4.01 -14.23 -16.80
CA ARG A 110 4.33 -12.81 -16.57
C ARG A 110 3.10 -12.04 -16.11
N GLU A 111 1.96 -12.22 -16.77
CA GLU A 111 0.70 -11.58 -16.37
C GLU A 111 0.24 -12.02 -14.97
N SER A 112 0.37 -13.31 -14.66
CA SER A 112 0.04 -13.83 -13.33
C SER A 112 0.94 -13.24 -12.25
N LEU A 113 2.24 -13.13 -12.51
CA LEU A 113 3.20 -12.56 -11.56
C LEU A 113 3.00 -11.04 -11.39
N LEU A 114 2.69 -10.31 -12.48
CA LEU A 114 2.33 -8.89 -12.41
C LEU A 114 1.10 -8.68 -11.51
N ARG A 115 0.03 -9.45 -11.72
CA ARG A 115 -1.16 -9.42 -10.86
C ARG A 115 -0.84 -9.75 -9.40
N HIS A 116 0.06 -10.70 -9.16
CA HIS A 116 0.50 -11.02 -7.80
C HIS A 116 1.23 -9.84 -7.16
N CYS A 117 2.16 -9.19 -7.86
CA CYS A 117 2.86 -7.99 -7.38
C CYS A 117 1.87 -6.84 -7.11
N GLU A 118 0.90 -6.61 -7.99
CA GLU A 118 -0.18 -5.62 -7.83
C GLU A 118 -0.99 -5.89 -6.56
N GLN A 119 -1.43 -7.13 -6.35
CA GLN A 119 -2.19 -7.53 -5.16
C GLN A 119 -1.39 -7.35 -3.86
N ARG A 120 -0.10 -7.72 -3.87
CA ARG A 120 0.77 -7.55 -2.71
C ARG A 120 1.01 -6.07 -2.38
N LEU A 121 1.18 -5.22 -3.39
CA LEU A 121 1.24 -3.77 -3.20
C LEU A 121 -0.08 -3.26 -2.61
N THR A 122 -1.22 -3.61 -3.22
CA THR A 122 -2.55 -3.19 -2.75
C THR A 122 -2.74 -3.54 -1.28
N GLN A 123 -2.48 -4.79 -0.88
CA GLN A 123 -2.58 -5.23 0.52
C GLN A 123 -1.72 -4.42 1.49
N ARG A 124 -0.53 -3.97 1.06
CA ARG A 124 0.35 -3.14 1.90
C ARG A 124 -0.11 -1.69 2.01
N VAL A 125 -0.78 -1.17 0.99
CA VAL A 125 -1.08 0.25 0.83
C VAL A 125 -2.54 0.59 1.14
N GLU A 126 -3.48 -0.37 1.00
CA GLU A 126 -4.90 -0.16 1.29
C GLU A 126 -5.21 0.12 2.77
N GLY A 127 -4.27 -0.19 3.66
CA GLY A 127 -4.43 0.05 5.09
C GLY A 127 -4.50 1.54 5.42
N GLY A 128 -5.40 1.89 6.34
CA GLY A 128 -5.46 3.22 6.94
C GLY A 128 -4.26 3.50 7.85
N PRO A 129 -4.23 4.66 8.51
CA PRO A 129 -3.23 4.99 9.51
C PRO A 129 -3.18 3.95 10.64
N VAL A 130 -2.00 3.73 11.24
CA VAL A 130 -1.91 2.92 12.45
C VAL A 130 -2.68 3.60 13.57
N GLN A 131 -3.63 2.91 14.16
CA GLN A 131 -4.44 3.43 15.25
C GLN A 131 -4.09 2.71 16.56
N SER A 132 -3.75 3.50 17.60
CA SER A 132 -3.55 2.95 18.94
C SER A 132 -4.86 2.65 19.66
N ALA A 133 -4.78 1.81 20.68
CA ALA A 133 -5.94 1.53 21.54
C ALA A 133 -6.52 2.82 22.18
N GLY A 134 -5.65 3.79 22.51
CA GLY A 134 -6.07 5.09 23.04
C GLY A 134 -6.83 5.93 22.01
N MET A 135 -6.33 6.02 20.77
CA MET A 135 -7.04 6.71 19.69
C MET A 135 -8.42 6.09 19.41
N LEU A 136 -8.47 4.77 19.32
CA LEU A 136 -9.74 4.06 19.10
C LEU A 136 -10.74 4.27 20.24
N SER A 137 -10.25 4.40 21.47
CA SER A 137 -11.07 4.72 22.63
C SER A 137 -11.64 6.15 22.55
N ARG A 138 -10.82 7.14 22.16
CA ARG A 138 -11.25 8.54 21.97
C ARG A 138 -12.26 8.68 20.81
N LEU A 139 -12.01 8.03 19.69
CA LEU A 139 -12.91 8.05 18.52
C LEU A 139 -14.29 7.42 18.80
N ARG A 140 -14.40 6.55 19.80
CA ARG A 140 -15.65 5.89 20.20
C ARG A 140 -16.39 6.60 21.33
N ASP A 141 -15.75 7.53 22.01
CA ASP A 141 -16.36 8.25 23.12
C ASP A 141 -17.16 9.46 22.61
N PRO A 142 -18.50 9.45 22.69
CA PRO A 142 -19.34 10.55 22.24
C PRO A 142 -19.19 11.81 23.11
N ASN A 143 -18.55 11.71 24.29
CA ASN A 143 -18.35 12.84 25.21
C ASN A 143 -16.94 13.44 25.07
N TRP A 144 -16.16 12.99 24.09
CA TRP A 144 -14.84 13.55 23.84
C TRP A 144 -14.97 14.85 23.06
N ASP A 145 -14.65 15.97 23.70
CA ASP A 145 -14.86 17.33 23.17
C ASP A 145 -13.76 17.79 22.20
N GLU A 146 -12.63 17.09 22.15
CA GLU A 146 -11.55 17.44 21.21
C GLU A 146 -11.75 16.76 19.85
N HIS A 147 -11.45 17.52 18.79
CA HIS A 147 -11.37 16.92 17.44
C HIS A 147 -10.28 15.84 17.42
N VAL A 148 -10.68 14.59 17.28
CA VAL A 148 -9.74 13.48 17.20
C VAL A 148 -9.39 13.23 15.74
N SER A 149 -8.15 13.55 15.37
CA SER A 149 -7.61 13.14 14.08
C SER A 149 -7.54 11.62 13.99
N ARG A 150 -7.85 11.07 12.81
CA ARG A 150 -7.64 9.65 12.52
C ARG A 150 -6.18 9.32 12.24
N VAL A 151 -5.36 10.34 11.95
CA VAL A 151 -3.93 10.21 11.72
C VAL A 151 -3.19 10.36 13.06
N PRO A 152 -2.33 9.40 13.44
CA PRO A 152 -1.64 9.44 14.72
C PRO A 152 -0.47 10.45 14.74
N ARG A 153 -0.20 11.04 15.89
CA ARG A 153 1.11 11.61 16.20
C ARG A 153 2.08 10.48 16.45
N VAL A 154 3.17 10.44 15.69
CA VAL A 154 4.08 9.28 15.69
C VAL A 154 5.45 9.66 16.25
N LEU A 155 5.95 8.83 17.16
CA LEU A 155 7.34 8.83 17.60
C LEU A 155 8.05 7.62 16.97
N ALA A 156 8.94 7.85 15.99
CA ALA A 156 9.74 6.79 15.38
C ALA A 156 11.11 6.70 16.04
N VAL A 157 11.54 5.47 16.36
CA VAL A 157 12.78 5.19 17.08
C VAL A 157 13.59 4.12 16.33
N SER A 158 14.88 4.39 16.11
CA SER A 158 15.79 3.45 15.47
C SER A 158 17.23 3.58 15.98
N HIS A 159 17.95 2.44 16.01
CA HIS A 159 19.38 2.39 16.29
C HIS A 159 20.22 2.10 15.04
N GLY A 160 19.58 2.04 13.87
CA GLY A 160 20.26 1.68 12.62
C GLY A 160 20.71 0.22 12.57
N SER A 161 21.90 -0.02 12.04
CA SER A 161 22.52 -1.36 11.89
C SER A 161 23.37 -1.79 13.08
N GLY A 162 23.57 -0.90 14.06
CA GLY A 162 24.43 -1.15 15.21
C GLY A 162 23.78 -2.02 16.31
N ASP A 163 24.45 -2.09 17.44
CA ASP A 163 23.90 -2.66 18.67
C ASP A 163 23.20 -1.54 19.47
N PRO A 164 21.90 -1.64 19.81
CA PRO A 164 21.19 -0.63 20.57
C PRO A 164 21.78 -0.38 21.97
N ARG A 165 22.76 -1.20 22.37
CA ARG A 165 23.50 -1.06 23.64
C ARG A 165 24.66 -0.09 23.56
N THR A 166 25.22 0.09 22.38
CA THR A 166 26.46 0.87 22.13
C THR A 166 26.30 1.88 21.00
N SER A 167 25.29 1.72 20.15
CA SER A 167 25.02 2.62 19.03
C SER A 167 24.01 3.68 19.44
N GLN A 168 24.20 4.87 18.87
CA GLN A 168 23.28 5.99 19.10
C GLN A 168 21.86 5.65 18.60
N ILE A 169 20.89 5.91 19.44
CA ILE A 169 19.46 5.74 19.15
C ILE A 169 18.90 7.09 18.74
N VAL A 170 18.25 7.13 17.59
CA VAL A 170 17.58 8.33 17.07
C VAL A 170 16.08 8.19 17.25
N ALA A 171 15.46 9.22 17.81
CA ALA A 171 14.02 9.37 17.93
C ALA A 171 13.55 10.61 17.17
N VAL A 172 12.46 10.48 16.42
CA VAL A 172 11.85 11.54 15.61
C VAL A 172 10.36 11.58 15.91
N SER A 173 9.84 12.75 16.29
CA SER A 173 8.42 12.99 16.52
C SER A 173 7.81 13.77 15.36
N LEU A 174 6.73 13.25 14.79
CA LEU A 174 5.91 13.91 13.77
C LEU A 174 4.53 14.27 14.33
N ASP A 175 3.97 15.38 13.82
CA ASP A 175 2.56 15.73 14.02
C ASP A 175 1.63 14.89 13.12
N GLU A 176 0.34 15.18 13.17
CA GLU A 176 -0.71 14.50 12.39
C GLU A 176 -0.59 14.76 10.88
N ASP A 177 0.05 15.88 10.48
CA ASP A 177 0.27 16.29 9.09
C ASP A 177 1.58 15.77 8.50
N GLY A 178 2.36 14.99 9.26
CA GLY A 178 3.65 14.44 8.82
C GLY A 178 4.82 15.42 8.89
N HIS A 179 4.66 16.56 9.58
CA HIS A 179 5.74 17.53 9.81
C HIS A 179 6.61 17.11 10.98
N LEU A 180 7.90 17.37 10.86
CA LEU A 180 8.85 17.13 11.93
C LEU A 180 8.69 18.14 13.06
N ILE A 181 8.32 17.65 14.27
CA ILE A 181 8.23 18.48 15.47
C ILE A 181 9.56 18.52 16.21
N GLU A 182 10.16 17.35 16.45
CA GLU A 182 11.38 17.23 17.25
C GLU A 182 12.21 16.01 16.87
N ARG A 183 13.53 16.18 16.99
CA ARG A 183 14.51 15.10 16.89
C ARG A 183 15.29 15.01 18.19
N ALA A 184 15.44 13.82 18.72
CA ALA A 184 16.28 13.52 19.87
C ALA A 184 17.25 12.37 19.54
N THR A 185 18.39 12.37 20.23
CA THR A 185 19.39 11.30 20.11
C THR A 185 19.80 10.84 21.49
N PHE A 186 19.90 9.53 21.66
CA PHE A 186 20.22 8.89 22.93
C PHE A 186 21.39 7.91 22.72
N ASP A 187 22.39 7.95 23.59
CA ASP A 187 23.51 7.04 23.49
C ASP A 187 23.14 5.62 23.95
N SER A 188 22.19 5.49 24.86
CA SER A 188 21.63 4.21 25.30
C SER A 188 20.28 4.42 25.98
N LEU A 189 19.39 3.43 25.89
CA LEU A 189 18.14 3.36 26.67
C LEU A 189 18.18 2.27 27.75
N ARG A 190 19.37 1.79 28.12
CA ARG A 190 19.53 0.82 29.20
C ARG A 190 19.48 1.45 30.57
N ALA A 191 19.09 0.65 31.56
CA ALA A 191 19.24 1.02 32.95
C ALA A 191 20.72 1.32 33.26
N PRO A 192 21.04 2.41 33.96
CA PRO A 192 22.39 2.67 34.39
C PRO A 192 22.89 1.53 35.28
N HIS A 193 24.21 1.26 35.23
CA HIS A 193 24.81 0.32 36.17
C HIS A 193 24.71 0.88 37.60
N ILE A 194 24.29 0.06 38.54
CA ILE A 194 24.03 0.41 39.95
C ILE A 194 25.23 1.07 40.67
N GLN A 195 26.42 1.08 40.03
CA GLN A 195 27.65 1.64 40.62
C GLN A 195 27.90 3.12 40.37
N ASP A 196 27.13 3.77 39.48
CA ASP A 196 27.27 5.18 39.12
C ASP A 196 26.10 6.00 39.71
N GLU A 197 26.16 6.33 41.00
CA GLU A 197 25.11 7.13 41.67
C GLU A 197 24.96 8.57 41.14
N GLU A 198 25.92 9.07 40.35
CA GLU A 198 25.88 10.41 39.73
C GLU A 198 25.52 10.40 38.23
N ALA A 199 25.36 9.23 37.61
CA ALA A 199 25.01 9.16 36.18
C ALA A 199 23.53 9.51 35.96
N VAL A 200 23.26 10.54 35.17
CA VAL A 200 21.91 10.88 34.70
C VAL A 200 21.35 9.68 33.95
N ASP A 201 20.19 9.18 34.37
CA ASP A 201 19.55 8.05 33.69
C ASP A 201 19.20 8.44 32.23
N PRO A 202 19.85 7.86 31.21
CA PRO A 202 19.58 8.21 29.81
C PRO A 202 18.12 7.94 29.41
N ARG A 203 17.40 7.10 30.17
CA ARG A 203 15.98 6.82 29.96
C ARG A 203 15.08 7.97 30.36
N ALA A 204 15.50 8.78 31.35
CA ALA A 204 14.71 9.93 31.83
C ALA A 204 14.41 10.92 30.70
N GLY A 205 15.40 11.22 29.86
CA GLY A 205 15.23 12.09 28.69
C GLY A 205 14.25 11.52 27.65
N PHE A 206 14.23 10.20 27.48
CA PHE A 206 13.28 9.55 26.58
C PHE A 206 11.85 9.56 27.15
N VAL A 207 11.69 9.29 28.43
CA VAL A 207 10.38 9.37 29.11
C VAL A 207 9.86 10.83 29.10
N GLU A 208 10.74 11.82 29.31
CA GLU A 208 10.37 13.23 29.20
C GLU A 208 9.93 13.62 27.78
N LEU A 209 10.60 13.09 26.74
CA LEU A 209 10.19 13.28 25.35
C LEU A 209 8.77 12.74 25.11
N ILE A 210 8.45 11.54 25.60
CA ILE A 210 7.11 10.94 25.50
C ILE A 210 6.09 11.83 26.23
N LYS A 211 6.38 12.25 27.45
CA LYS A 211 5.50 13.11 28.25
C LYS A 211 5.25 14.47 27.60
N ARG A 212 6.25 15.05 26.95
CA ARG A 212 6.14 16.35 26.28
C ARG A 212 5.41 16.29 24.94
N ARG A 213 5.60 15.21 24.16
CA ARG A 213 5.07 15.10 22.79
C ARG A 213 3.77 14.32 22.69
N HIS A 214 3.44 13.53 23.70
CA HIS A 214 2.21 12.73 23.76
C HIS A 214 1.93 11.98 22.43
N PRO A 215 2.87 11.13 21.96
CA PRO A 215 2.63 10.37 20.72
C PRO A 215 1.48 9.40 20.92
N ASP A 216 0.69 9.21 19.87
CA ASP A 216 -0.38 8.19 19.86
C ASP A 216 0.20 6.81 19.59
N VAL A 217 1.23 6.75 18.74
CA VAL A 217 1.91 5.51 18.33
C VAL A 217 3.42 5.70 18.39
N VAL A 218 4.12 4.69 18.91
CA VAL A 218 5.59 4.61 18.86
C VAL A 218 6.01 3.53 17.90
N VAL A 219 6.77 3.89 16.86
CA VAL A 219 7.27 2.97 15.84
C VAL A 219 8.73 2.63 16.13
N VAL A 220 9.05 1.35 16.25
CA VAL A 220 10.42 0.89 16.52
C VAL A 220 10.87 -0.09 15.43
N ASN A 221 11.88 0.32 14.66
CA ASN A 221 12.52 -0.50 13.63
C ASN A 221 14.04 -0.33 13.67
N GLY A 222 14.75 -1.20 12.95
CA GLY A 222 16.19 -1.14 12.78
C GLY A 222 16.68 -2.18 11.78
N PHE A 223 18.01 -2.30 11.61
CA PHE A 223 18.62 -3.15 10.57
C PHE A 223 19.35 -4.37 11.17
N SER A 224 19.00 -4.79 12.38
CA SER A 224 19.55 -5.98 13.02
C SER A 224 18.51 -6.69 13.86
N ALA A 225 18.73 -7.97 14.16
CA ALA A 225 17.86 -8.77 15.04
C ALA A 225 17.67 -8.13 16.44
N ARG A 226 18.64 -7.33 16.88
CA ARG A 226 18.56 -6.58 18.15
C ARG A 226 17.53 -5.45 18.18
N SER A 227 16.92 -5.13 17.06
CA SER A 227 15.78 -4.20 17.02
C SER A 227 14.61 -4.67 17.88
N GLN A 228 14.48 -5.99 18.07
CA GLN A 228 13.49 -6.55 18.98
C GLN A 228 13.81 -6.23 20.46
N ASP A 229 15.08 -6.25 20.84
CA ASP A 229 15.51 -5.86 22.21
C ASP A 229 15.20 -4.37 22.44
N LEU A 230 15.47 -3.51 21.45
CA LEU A 230 15.12 -2.09 21.51
C LEU A 230 13.59 -1.91 21.65
N LYS A 231 12.81 -2.63 20.87
CA LYS A 231 11.34 -2.57 20.93
C LYS A 231 10.81 -2.95 22.32
N MET A 232 11.35 -4.00 22.92
CA MET A 232 10.95 -4.43 24.28
C MET A 232 11.33 -3.35 25.32
N THR A 233 12.53 -2.77 25.19
CA THR A 233 12.97 -1.68 26.08
C THR A 233 12.08 -0.45 25.93
N VAL A 234 11.82 0.00 24.70
CA VAL A 234 10.94 1.16 24.43
C VAL A 234 9.53 0.88 24.95
N LYS A 235 9.00 -0.34 24.76
CA LYS A 235 7.68 -0.71 25.27
C LYS A 235 7.62 -0.58 26.81
N SER A 236 8.63 -1.06 27.52
CA SER A 236 8.68 -0.93 28.98
C SER A 236 8.73 0.52 29.45
N LEU A 237 9.40 1.41 28.71
CA LEU A 237 9.46 2.85 29.01
C LEU A 237 8.15 3.56 28.69
N VAL A 238 7.47 3.19 27.61
CA VAL A 238 6.14 3.70 27.24
C VAL A 238 5.11 3.29 28.28
N ASP A 239 5.11 2.01 28.70
CA ASP A 239 4.21 1.51 29.76
C ASP A 239 4.47 2.24 31.09
N ALA A 240 5.73 2.46 31.46
CA ALA A 240 6.09 3.21 32.66
C ALA A 240 5.63 4.68 32.59
N ALA A 241 5.83 5.36 31.46
CA ALA A 241 5.38 6.73 31.25
C ALA A 241 3.84 6.83 31.29
N TYR A 242 3.14 5.85 30.75
CA TYR A 242 1.68 5.74 30.84
C TYR A 242 1.21 5.60 32.30
N ASP A 243 1.78 4.63 33.04
CA ASP A 243 1.41 4.38 34.45
C ASP A 243 1.70 5.58 35.35
N GLU A 244 2.77 6.32 35.08
CA GLU A 244 3.13 7.52 35.80
C GLU A 244 2.11 8.64 35.54
N ARG A 245 1.76 8.86 34.26
CA ARG A 245 0.79 9.88 33.87
C ARG A 245 -0.60 9.58 34.44
N VAL A 246 -1.07 8.33 34.34
CA VAL A 246 -2.37 7.91 34.90
C VAL A 246 -2.42 8.18 36.43
N ARG A 247 -1.29 7.98 37.15
CA ARG A 247 -1.19 8.27 38.57
C ARG A 247 -1.16 9.78 38.87
N GLU A 248 -0.39 10.56 38.08
CA GLU A 248 -0.27 12.02 38.25
C GLU A 248 -1.62 12.72 38.01
N GLU A 249 -2.35 12.31 36.97
CA GLU A 249 -3.64 12.89 36.60
C GLU A 249 -4.83 12.25 37.37
N GLY A 250 -4.59 11.16 38.11
CA GLY A 250 -5.64 10.45 38.88
C GLY A 250 -6.74 9.85 38.02
N LEU A 251 -6.40 9.41 36.81
CA LEU A 251 -7.36 8.92 35.84
C LEU A 251 -7.68 7.43 36.05
N GLU A 252 -8.96 7.08 35.92
CA GLU A 252 -9.44 5.69 36.00
C GLU A 252 -10.35 5.31 34.85
N GLY A 253 -10.45 4.01 34.58
CA GLY A 253 -11.39 3.46 33.60
C GLY A 253 -11.16 3.93 32.18
N LEU A 254 -12.18 4.52 31.56
CA LEU A 254 -12.16 4.96 30.16
C LEU A 254 -11.16 6.10 29.92
N ALA A 255 -11.10 7.06 30.84
CA ALA A 255 -10.18 8.20 30.73
C ALA A 255 -8.69 7.76 30.71
N ALA A 256 -8.31 6.75 31.49
CA ALA A 256 -6.99 6.15 31.43
C ALA A 256 -6.75 5.44 30.07
N GLN A 257 -7.76 4.77 29.51
CA GLN A 257 -7.62 4.11 28.18
C GLN A 257 -7.34 5.12 27.07
N HIS A 258 -7.86 6.33 27.14
CA HIS A 258 -7.63 7.39 26.13
C HIS A 258 -6.16 7.77 25.98
N LEU A 259 -5.34 7.58 27.02
CA LEU A 259 -3.90 7.90 27.02
C LEU A 259 -3.02 6.74 26.55
N ARG A 260 -3.59 5.57 26.22
CA ARG A 260 -2.80 4.40 25.91
C ARG A 260 -2.10 4.53 24.56
N MET A 261 -0.80 4.37 24.57
CA MET A 261 0.09 4.38 23.42
C MET A 261 0.44 2.94 23.02
N ASP A 262 0.53 2.65 21.72
CA ASP A 262 0.97 1.37 21.23
C ASP A 262 2.37 1.43 20.62
N VAL A 263 3.19 0.39 20.88
CA VAL A 263 4.54 0.26 20.31
C VAL A 263 4.52 -0.80 19.21
N VAL A 264 4.71 -0.36 17.98
CA VAL A 264 4.60 -1.20 16.78
C VAL A 264 5.88 -1.21 15.96
N SER A 265 6.01 -2.20 15.07
CA SER A 265 6.97 -2.18 13.96
C SER A 265 6.19 -2.17 12.66
N VAL A 266 6.64 -1.40 11.68
CA VAL A 266 6.00 -1.27 10.37
C VAL A 266 6.94 -1.78 9.27
N TYR A 267 6.43 -1.98 8.06
CA TYR A 267 7.29 -2.27 6.91
C TYR A 267 8.18 -1.06 6.61
N ASP A 268 9.46 -1.31 6.41
CA ASP A 268 10.48 -0.26 6.31
C ASP A 268 11.10 -0.12 4.91
N ASP A 269 10.65 -0.91 3.93
CA ASP A 269 11.17 -0.87 2.56
C ASP A 269 11.16 0.55 1.97
N VAL A 270 10.06 1.26 2.14
CA VAL A 270 9.89 2.64 1.67
C VAL A 270 10.81 3.59 2.42
N ALA A 271 10.90 3.46 3.74
CA ALA A 271 11.77 4.29 4.57
C ALA A 271 13.26 4.08 4.25
N ARG A 272 13.65 2.84 3.90
CA ARG A 272 15.02 2.52 3.43
C ARG A 272 15.35 3.19 2.09
N LEU A 273 14.39 3.29 1.18
CA LEU A 273 14.58 4.04 -0.07
C LEU A 273 14.59 5.55 0.20
N TYR A 274 13.64 6.04 1.00
CA TYR A 274 13.50 7.46 1.31
C TYR A 274 14.75 8.06 1.93
N GLN A 275 15.39 7.41 2.91
CA GLN A 275 16.54 7.97 3.64
C GLN A 275 17.71 8.42 2.74
N HIS A 276 17.85 7.81 1.56
CA HIS A 276 18.90 8.09 0.57
C HIS A 276 18.40 8.87 -0.64
N SER A 277 17.09 9.18 -0.70
CA SER A 277 16.50 9.88 -1.83
C SER A 277 16.90 11.36 -1.87
N ALA A 278 16.89 11.94 -3.07
CA ALA A 278 17.04 13.39 -3.25
C ALA A 278 15.94 14.15 -2.48
N ARG A 279 14.70 13.65 -2.50
CA ARG A 279 13.58 14.22 -1.73
C ARG A 279 13.92 14.37 -0.25
N ALA A 280 14.46 13.33 0.40
CA ALA A 280 14.83 13.40 1.81
C ALA A 280 16.00 14.36 2.08
N ALA A 281 16.93 14.49 1.12
CA ALA A 281 18.04 15.42 1.22
C ALA A 281 17.60 16.87 1.08
N ASP A 282 16.66 17.14 0.17
CA ASP A 282 16.12 18.49 -0.07
C ASP A 282 15.18 18.92 1.07
N GLU A 283 14.35 18.01 1.58
CA GLU A 283 13.38 18.29 2.64
C GLU A 283 14.06 18.45 4.02
N PHE A 284 15.07 17.61 4.30
CA PHE A 284 15.78 17.59 5.58
C PHE A 284 17.31 17.55 5.40
N PRO A 285 17.94 18.61 4.89
CA PRO A 285 19.40 18.63 4.66
C PRO A 285 20.19 18.45 5.96
N GLU A 286 19.67 18.99 7.09
CA GLU A 286 20.32 18.96 8.41
C GLU A 286 20.19 17.62 9.15
N LEU A 287 19.32 16.70 8.67
CA LEU A 287 19.12 15.43 9.34
C LEU A 287 20.13 14.39 8.90
N SER A 288 20.56 13.55 9.86
CA SER A 288 21.34 12.34 9.56
C SER A 288 20.48 11.35 8.73
N VAL A 289 21.15 10.47 8.01
CA VAL A 289 20.48 9.42 7.22
C VAL A 289 19.53 8.59 8.10
N LEU A 290 19.95 8.23 9.32
CA LEU A 290 19.12 7.49 10.26
C LEU A 290 17.90 8.31 10.73
N ALA A 291 18.03 9.62 10.91
CA ALA A 291 16.89 10.47 11.27
C ALA A 291 15.89 10.57 10.11
N ARG A 292 16.36 10.68 8.86
CA ARG A 292 15.50 10.62 7.65
C ARG A 292 14.77 9.27 7.54
N TYR A 293 15.45 8.17 7.86
CA TYR A 293 14.80 6.86 7.94
C TYR A 293 13.66 6.86 8.97
N CYS A 294 13.87 7.43 10.17
CA CYS A 294 12.83 7.53 11.18
C CYS A 294 11.64 8.40 10.70
N VAL A 295 11.89 9.49 9.95
CA VAL A 295 10.82 10.27 9.31
C VAL A 295 10.00 9.40 8.36
N GLY A 296 10.67 8.63 7.48
CA GLY A 296 9.99 7.73 6.55
C GLY A 296 9.17 6.64 7.26
N LEU A 297 9.66 6.08 8.37
CA LEU A 297 8.91 5.12 9.18
C LEU A 297 7.65 5.73 9.80
N ALA A 298 7.78 6.93 10.35
CA ALA A 298 6.65 7.62 10.97
C ALA A 298 5.57 7.97 9.95
N ARG A 299 5.97 8.52 8.79
CA ARG A 299 5.06 8.82 7.67
C ARG A 299 4.39 7.57 7.10
N TYR A 300 5.12 6.46 7.02
CA TYR A 300 4.54 5.19 6.61
C TYR A 300 3.46 4.70 7.59
N ALA A 301 3.67 4.88 8.89
CA ALA A 301 2.65 4.56 9.90
C ALA A 301 1.41 5.46 9.78
N GLN A 302 1.59 6.71 9.36
CA GLN A 302 0.50 7.67 9.15
C GLN A 302 -0.25 7.43 7.85
N SER A 303 0.46 7.21 6.75
CA SER A 303 -0.15 6.99 5.43
C SER A 303 0.74 6.20 4.50
N PRO A 304 0.56 4.87 4.40
CA PRO A 304 1.30 4.07 3.42
C PRO A 304 1.15 4.58 1.99
N VAL A 305 -0.06 5.00 1.60
CA VAL A 305 -0.36 5.51 0.27
C VAL A 305 0.52 6.70 -0.11
N ASN A 306 0.66 7.68 0.78
CA ASN A 306 1.48 8.86 0.51
C ASN A 306 2.94 8.49 0.27
N GLU A 307 3.47 7.59 1.08
CA GLU A 307 4.87 7.16 0.97
C GLU A 307 5.12 6.36 -0.31
N PHE A 308 4.20 5.46 -0.70
CA PHE A 308 4.30 4.74 -1.97
C PHE A 308 4.12 5.67 -3.19
N ALA A 309 3.18 6.61 -3.14
CA ALA A 309 3.01 7.61 -4.19
C ALA A 309 4.26 8.48 -4.37
N ALA A 310 4.92 8.82 -3.27
CA ALA A 310 6.14 9.63 -3.27
C ALA A 310 7.37 8.93 -3.88
N LEU A 311 7.38 7.60 -3.98
CA LEU A 311 8.46 6.84 -4.62
C LEU A 311 8.52 7.07 -6.14
N GLY A 312 7.38 7.32 -6.79
CA GLY A 312 7.32 7.45 -8.23
C GLY A 312 7.89 6.22 -8.94
N ALA A 313 8.97 6.39 -9.73
CA ALA A 313 9.61 5.28 -10.46
C ALA A 313 10.27 4.24 -9.54
N ASP A 314 10.72 4.65 -8.36
CA ASP A 314 11.45 3.79 -7.43
C ASP A 314 10.55 2.74 -6.74
N VAL A 315 9.24 2.79 -6.97
CA VAL A 315 8.29 1.75 -6.50
C VAL A 315 8.67 0.35 -6.99
N THR A 316 9.32 0.23 -8.15
CA THR A 316 9.80 -1.04 -8.71
C THR A 316 10.97 -1.64 -7.95
N ALA A 317 11.66 -0.86 -7.11
CA ALA A 317 12.76 -1.34 -6.27
C ALA A 317 12.26 -2.14 -5.05
N ILE A 318 10.98 -1.97 -4.68
CA ILE A 318 10.37 -2.75 -3.61
C ILE A 318 10.06 -4.16 -4.13
N GLN A 319 10.49 -5.17 -3.38
CA GLN A 319 10.36 -6.56 -3.77
C GLN A 319 9.09 -7.19 -3.20
N PHE A 320 8.13 -7.49 -4.06
CA PHE A 320 6.88 -8.19 -3.72
C PHE A 320 6.96 -9.70 -3.97
N ASP A 321 7.81 -10.12 -4.93
CA ASP A 321 8.06 -11.53 -5.26
C ASP A 321 9.53 -11.73 -5.65
N PRO A 322 10.16 -12.86 -5.27
CA PRO A 322 11.57 -13.14 -5.63
C PRO A 322 11.85 -13.17 -7.13
N ALA A 323 10.86 -13.50 -7.96
CA ALA A 323 11.00 -13.53 -9.41
C ALA A 323 10.63 -12.19 -10.10
N GLN A 324 10.24 -11.16 -9.34
CA GLN A 324 9.86 -9.84 -9.87
C GLN A 324 10.91 -9.26 -10.84
N ARG A 325 12.20 -9.48 -10.57
CA ARG A 325 13.31 -9.03 -11.42
C ARG A 325 13.29 -9.63 -12.85
N LEU A 326 12.53 -10.70 -13.07
CA LEU A 326 12.37 -11.34 -14.37
C LEU A 326 11.24 -10.71 -15.20
N LEU A 327 10.50 -9.77 -14.64
CA LEU A 327 9.46 -9.02 -15.32
C LEU A 327 10.05 -7.84 -16.11
N PRO A 328 9.45 -7.47 -17.25
CA PRO A 328 9.80 -6.21 -17.92
C PRO A 328 9.50 -5.01 -17.01
N ALA A 329 10.50 -4.15 -16.80
CA ALA A 329 10.43 -3.06 -15.84
C ALA A 329 9.27 -2.08 -16.12
N ASP A 330 9.01 -1.77 -17.39
CA ASP A 330 7.93 -0.87 -17.79
C ASP A 330 6.55 -1.44 -17.45
N ARG A 331 6.34 -2.75 -17.67
CA ARG A 331 5.08 -3.42 -17.35
C ARG A 331 4.85 -3.53 -15.85
N LEU A 332 5.91 -3.85 -15.11
CA LEU A 332 5.86 -3.88 -13.64
C LEU A 332 5.50 -2.49 -13.09
N ARG A 333 6.18 -1.46 -13.57
CA ARG A 333 5.90 -0.09 -13.17
C ARG A 333 4.45 0.31 -13.46
N ALA A 334 3.98 0.10 -14.67
CA ALA A 334 2.60 0.43 -15.07
C ALA A 334 1.56 -0.32 -14.22
N CYS A 335 1.85 -1.57 -13.86
CA CYS A 335 0.99 -2.38 -13.00
C CYS A 335 0.92 -1.83 -11.57
N LEU A 336 2.07 -1.50 -10.97
CA LEU A 336 2.14 -0.93 -9.62
C LEU A 336 1.54 0.49 -9.56
N GLU A 337 1.82 1.34 -10.56
CA GLU A 337 1.21 2.68 -10.66
C GLU A 337 -0.32 2.60 -10.77
N ARG A 338 -0.87 1.63 -11.49
CA ARG A 338 -2.33 1.42 -11.57
C ARG A 338 -2.94 1.10 -10.21
N ALA A 339 -2.30 0.26 -9.39
CA ALA A 339 -2.74 -0.02 -8.04
C ALA A 339 -2.75 1.26 -7.17
N ILE A 340 -1.71 2.08 -7.25
CA ILE A 340 -1.63 3.35 -6.51
C ILE A 340 -2.74 4.31 -6.99
N VAL A 341 -2.98 4.42 -8.31
CA VAL A 341 -4.07 5.23 -8.87
C VAL A 341 -5.42 4.80 -8.29
N MET A 342 -5.72 3.51 -8.26
CA MET A 342 -6.98 3.01 -7.69
C MET A 342 -7.12 3.43 -6.22
N LEU A 343 -6.10 3.18 -5.41
CA LEU A 343 -6.13 3.49 -3.98
C LEU A 343 -6.22 4.99 -3.69
N VAL A 344 -5.48 5.83 -4.42
CA VAL A 344 -5.53 7.29 -4.26
C VAL A 344 -6.92 7.84 -4.62
N ASN A 345 -7.56 7.32 -5.67
CA ASN A 345 -8.90 7.76 -6.03
C ASN A 345 -9.98 7.26 -5.06
N ASP A 346 -9.80 6.07 -4.48
CA ASP A 346 -10.70 5.57 -3.43
C ASP A 346 -10.64 6.43 -2.15
N ILE A 347 -9.44 6.89 -1.79
CA ILE A 347 -9.23 7.75 -0.61
C ILE A 347 -9.66 9.18 -0.90
N GLY A 348 -9.42 9.67 -2.12
CA GLY A 348 -9.55 11.07 -2.46
C GLY A 348 -8.43 11.92 -1.88
N LEU A 349 -8.40 13.19 -2.27
CA LEU A 349 -7.36 14.13 -1.86
C LEU A 349 -7.97 15.48 -1.49
N ASP A 350 -7.65 15.97 -0.30
CA ASP A 350 -7.95 17.35 0.05
C ASP A 350 -7.03 18.31 -0.69
N LEU A 351 -7.63 19.16 -1.53
CA LEU A 351 -6.88 20.05 -2.41
C LEU A 351 -6.22 21.20 -1.63
N GLN A 352 -6.86 21.68 -0.58
CA GLN A 352 -6.32 22.76 0.24
C GLN A 352 -5.11 22.27 1.05
N THR A 353 -5.20 21.09 1.64
CA THR A 353 -4.06 20.44 2.29
C THR A 353 -2.92 20.18 1.30
N ALA A 354 -3.22 19.75 0.07
CA ALA A 354 -2.18 19.55 -0.95
C ALA A 354 -1.48 20.84 -1.40
N LEU A 355 -2.11 22.01 -1.26
CA LEU A 355 -1.49 23.31 -1.58
C LEU A 355 -0.47 23.75 -0.52
N THR A 356 -0.73 23.43 0.75
CA THR A 356 0.09 23.83 1.90
C THR A 356 1.13 22.77 2.25
N ASN A 357 0.76 21.48 2.17
CA ASN A 357 1.61 20.37 2.56
C ASN A 357 2.22 19.65 1.35
N THR A 358 3.54 19.80 1.17
CA THR A 358 4.29 19.17 0.08
C THR A 358 4.26 17.64 0.14
N TYR A 359 4.12 17.08 1.34
CA TYR A 359 4.02 15.63 1.56
C TYR A 359 2.79 15.03 0.88
N VAL A 360 1.64 15.69 1.01
CA VAL A 360 0.37 15.26 0.39
C VAL A 360 0.35 15.47 -1.13
N GLN A 361 1.12 16.44 -1.65
CA GLN A 361 1.19 16.73 -3.09
C GLN A 361 1.58 15.53 -3.95
N HIS A 362 2.32 14.57 -3.39
CA HIS A 362 2.77 13.38 -4.12
C HIS A 362 1.63 12.48 -4.60
N MET A 363 0.45 12.57 -4.01
CA MET A 363 -0.74 11.83 -4.47
C MET A 363 -1.42 12.46 -5.68
N LEU A 364 -1.29 13.77 -5.90
CA LEU A 364 -1.97 14.47 -7.02
C LEU A 364 -1.72 13.86 -8.40
N PRO A 365 -0.50 13.41 -8.77
CA PRO A 365 -0.26 12.77 -10.05
C PRO A 365 -1.06 11.50 -10.30
N PHE A 366 -1.55 10.85 -9.25
CA PHE A 366 -2.31 9.60 -9.30
C PHE A 366 -3.83 9.81 -9.28
N ILE A 367 -4.30 11.06 -9.16
CA ILE A 367 -5.71 11.39 -9.37
C ILE A 367 -6.09 11.17 -10.83
N ALA A 368 -7.25 10.55 -11.05
CA ALA A 368 -7.76 10.25 -12.39
C ALA A 368 -7.82 11.52 -13.26
N GLY A 369 -7.30 11.44 -14.47
CA GLY A 369 -7.26 12.56 -15.41
C GLY A 369 -6.07 13.52 -15.23
N LEU A 370 -5.34 13.49 -14.10
CA LEU A 370 -4.21 14.40 -13.87
C LEU A 370 -2.89 13.85 -14.46
N GLY A 371 -2.07 13.21 -13.70
CA GLY A 371 -0.70 12.86 -14.04
C GLY A 371 0.30 13.98 -13.68
N PRO A 372 1.62 13.73 -13.70
CA PRO A 372 2.62 14.61 -13.09
C PRO A 372 2.59 16.05 -13.60
N ARG A 373 2.52 16.25 -14.93
CA ARG A 373 2.52 17.60 -15.54
C ARG A 373 1.25 18.39 -15.22
N LYS A 374 0.08 17.74 -15.26
CA LYS A 374 -1.18 18.42 -14.98
C LYS A 374 -1.35 18.70 -13.49
N ALA A 375 -0.88 17.80 -12.61
CA ALA A 375 -0.84 18.05 -11.17
C ALA A 375 -0.02 19.28 -10.81
N GLN A 376 1.17 19.43 -11.40
CA GLN A 376 2.00 20.62 -11.22
C GLN A 376 1.34 21.88 -11.80
N ALA A 377 0.70 21.78 -12.97
CA ALA A 377 -0.02 22.90 -13.57
C ALA A 377 -1.24 23.32 -12.73
N LEU A 378 -1.95 22.36 -12.11
CA LEU A 378 -3.05 22.60 -11.18
C LEU A 378 -2.57 23.42 -9.98
N LEU A 379 -1.54 22.97 -9.27
CA LEU A 379 -0.98 23.68 -8.11
C LEU A 379 -0.53 25.10 -8.47
N ASN A 380 0.20 25.25 -9.57
CA ASN A 380 0.65 26.56 -10.03
C ASN A 380 -0.52 27.46 -10.44
N GLY A 381 -1.54 26.87 -11.11
CA GLY A 381 -2.74 27.62 -11.50
C GLY A 381 -3.53 28.13 -10.30
N ILE A 382 -3.69 27.32 -9.24
CA ILE A 382 -4.37 27.72 -8.01
C ILE A 382 -3.58 28.83 -7.31
N ARG A 383 -2.27 28.68 -7.16
CA ARG A 383 -1.41 29.70 -6.53
C ARG A 383 -1.42 31.04 -7.25
N THR A 384 -1.49 31.04 -8.58
CA THR A 384 -1.39 32.26 -9.40
C THR A 384 -2.72 32.91 -9.75
N ARG A 385 -3.83 32.18 -9.77
CA ARG A 385 -5.14 32.66 -10.22
C ARG A 385 -6.21 32.70 -9.12
N LEU A 386 -5.98 31.98 -8.01
CA LEU A 386 -6.90 31.87 -6.89
C LEU A 386 -6.23 32.21 -5.54
N ASP A 387 -5.05 32.86 -5.59
CA ASP A 387 -4.29 33.26 -4.39
C ASP A 387 -4.09 32.11 -3.35
N GLY A 388 -4.10 30.85 -3.83
CA GLY A 388 -3.88 29.66 -3.02
C GLY A 388 -5.11 29.12 -2.31
N ILE A 389 -6.32 29.65 -2.54
CA ILE A 389 -7.56 29.17 -1.92
C ILE A 389 -8.56 28.74 -2.99
N VAL A 390 -9.12 27.54 -2.82
CA VAL A 390 -10.14 27.00 -3.72
C VAL A 390 -11.48 26.98 -2.98
N VAL A 391 -12.43 27.79 -3.43
CA VAL A 391 -13.75 27.93 -2.79
C VAL A 391 -14.67 26.77 -3.15
N ASN A 392 -14.70 26.36 -4.42
CA ASN A 392 -15.49 25.25 -4.89
C ASN A 392 -14.85 24.56 -6.11
N ARG A 393 -15.31 23.35 -6.46
CA ARG A 393 -14.78 22.59 -7.61
C ARG A 393 -14.99 23.27 -8.96
N GLU A 394 -16.06 24.04 -9.13
CA GLU A 394 -16.37 24.72 -10.40
C GLU A 394 -15.37 25.83 -10.74
N VAL A 395 -14.83 26.52 -9.75
CA VAL A 395 -13.85 27.61 -9.94
C VAL A 395 -12.64 27.11 -10.72
N LEU A 396 -12.24 25.86 -10.58
CA LEU A 396 -11.12 25.27 -11.31
C LEU A 396 -11.34 25.29 -12.84
N VAL A 397 -12.58 25.14 -13.30
CA VAL A 397 -12.93 25.25 -14.73
C VAL A 397 -13.20 26.69 -15.12
N ARG A 398 -13.96 27.45 -14.33
CA ARG A 398 -14.31 28.84 -14.64
C ARG A 398 -13.07 29.73 -14.80
N ARG A 399 -12.05 29.54 -13.95
CA ARG A 399 -10.77 30.27 -14.03
C ARG A 399 -9.77 29.64 -15.02
N GLY A 400 -10.17 28.59 -15.74
CA GLY A 400 -9.35 27.92 -16.77
C GLY A 400 -8.09 27.25 -16.23
N ILE A 401 -8.12 26.77 -14.98
CA ILE A 401 -7.03 26.02 -14.35
C ILE A 401 -7.04 24.59 -14.88
N LEU A 402 -8.23 23.97 -14.94
CA LEU A 402 -8.46 22.67 -15.55
C LEU A 402 -9.33 22.83 -16.80
N THR A 403 -9.07 21.99 -17.80
CA THR A 403 -10.00 21.82 -18.91
C THR A 403 -11.20 20.99 -18.45
N PHE A 404 -12.38 21.19 -19.07
CA PHE A 404 -13.58 20.47 -18.71
C PHE A 404 -13.39 18.95 -18.72
N VAL A 405 -12.69 18.40 -19.70
CA VAL A 405 -12.42 16.96 -19.80
C VAL A 405 -11.59 16.44 -18.62
N VAL A 406 -10.57 17.20 -18.20
CA VAL A 406 -9.73 16.80 -17.05
C VAL A 406 -10.52 16.91 -15.75
N TRP A 407 -11.26 18.01 -15.58
CA TRP A 407 -12.12 18.26 -14.44
C TRP A 407 -13.18 17.15 -14.28
N ASN A 408 -13.85 16.79 -15.35
CA ASN A 408 -14.86 15.72 -15.35
C ASN A 408 -14.31 14.37 -14.89
N ASN A 409 -13.02 14.10 -15.11
CA ASN A 409 -12.40 12.87 -14.62
C ASN A 409 -11.85 12.98 -13.18
N ALA A 410 -11.54 14.19 -12.72
CA ALA A 410 -10.84 14.40 -11.45
C ALA A 410 -11.73 14.89 -10.30
N ALA A 411 -12.87 15.54 -10.63
CA ALA A 411 -13.65 16.34 -9.68
C ALA A 411 -14.10 15.56 -8.43
N SER A 412 -14.57 14.31 -8.57
CA SER A 412 -15.00 13.49 -7.42
C SER A 412 -13.89 13.16 -6.42
N PHE A 413 -12.63 13.18 -6.88
CA PHE A 413 -11.48 12.76 -6.10
C PHE A 413 -10.71 13.93 -5.47
N LEU A 414 -11.07 15.17 -5.85
CA LEU A 414 -10.55 16.40 -5.28
C LEU A 414 -11.54 16.95 -4.25
N ARG A 415 -11.26 16.71 -2.99
CA ARG A 415 -12.03 17.24 -1.87
C ARG A 415 -11.66 18.69 -1.63
N ILE A 416 -12.64 19.52 -1.23
CA ILE A 416 -12.44 20.89 -0.77
C ILE A 416 -13.01 20.97 0.65
N ASP A 417 -12.18 21.38 1.59
CA ASP A 417 -12.61 21.62 2.96
C ASP A 417 -13.39 22.93 3.02
N GLN A 418 -14.57 22.89 3.65
CA GLN A 418 -15.49 24.00 3.70
C GLN A 418 -15.04 25.10 4.67
N ASP A 419 -14.35 24.76 5.75
CA ASP A 419 -13.89 25.73 6.76
C ASP A 419 -12.90 26.74 6.14
N ALA A 420 -11.94 26.22 5.35
CA ALA A 420 -10.99 27.07 4.63
C ALA A 420 -11.63 27.85 3.46
N ALA A 421 -12.69 27.32 2.86
CA ALA A 421 -13.37 27.93 1.72
C ALA A 421 -14.32 29.06 2.14
N ALA A 422 -14.90 29.00 3.33
CA ALA A 422 -15.86 29.98 3.83
C ALA A 422 -15.28 31.39 3.98
N ASP A 423 -14.02 31.50 4.40
CA ASP A 423 -13.33 32.78 4.58
C ASP A 423 -13.02 33.50 3.26
N ALA A 424 -13.00 32.76 2.15
CA ALA A 424 -12.66 33.28 0.82
C ALA A 424 -13.88 33.40 -0.12
N ALA A 425 -15.09 33.18 0.40
CA ALA A 425 -16.32 33.27 -0.38
C ALA A 425 -16.56 34.69 -0.89
N ASP A 426 -16.91 34.82 -2.17
CA ASP A 426 -17.32 36.07 -2.79
C ASP A 426 -18.70 35.91 -3.49
N GLU A 427 -19.24 36.98 -4.07
CA GLU A 427 -20.53 36.95 -4.77
C GLU A 427 -20.50 36.02 -6.01
N GLU A 428 -19.32 35.76 -6.58
CA GLU A 428 -19.16 34.93 -7.78
C GLU A 428 -18.94 33.45 -7.47
N ALA A 429 -18.41 33.10 -6.25
CA ALA A 429 -18.09 31.75 -5.85
C ALA A 429 -18.46 31.51 -4.39
N GLN A 430 -19.50 30.71 -4.18
CA GLN A 430 -19.92 30.26 -2.85
C GLN A 430 -19.45 28.82 -2.60
N PRO A 431 -19.07 28.48 -1.35
CA PRO A 431 -18.78 27.11 -0.98
C PRO A 431 -19.98 26.18 -1.18
N ASP A 432 -19.74 24.98 -1.67
CA ASP A 432 -20.75 23.94 -1.76
C ASP A 432 -20.35 22.75 -0.84
N VAL A 433 -21.18 22.45 0.12
CA VAL A 433 -20.96 21.36 1.09
C VAL A 433 -20.74 20.00 0.39
N LEU A 434 -21.29 19.81 -0.81
CA LEU A 434 -21.09 18.60 -1.60
C LEU A 434 -19.66 18.46 -2.15
N ASP A 435 -18.88 19.55 -2.20
CA ASP A 435 -17.45 19.49 -2.60
C ASP A 435 -16.58 18.80 -1.53
N ALA A 436 -17.09 18.64 -0.30
CA ALA A 436 -16.48 17.80 0.71
C ALA A 436 -16.80 16.29 0.56
N THR A 437 -17.57 15.90 -0.48
CA THR A 437 -18.01 14.52 -0.72
C THR A 437 -17.37 13.89 -1.96
N ARG A 438 -17.48 12.55 -2.11
CA ARG A 438 -17.07 11.81 -3.32
C ARG A 438 -18.05 11.96 -4.49
N ILE A 439 -19.18 12.66 -4.28
CA ILE A 439 -20.20 12.84 -5.29
C ILE A 439 -19.66 13.71 -6.41
N HIS A 440 -19.88 13.29 -7.66
CA HIS A 440 -19.46 14.07 -8.82
C HIS A 440 -20.38 15.30 -9.01
N PRO A 441 -19.84 16.48 -9.35
CA PRO A 441 -20.67 17.68 -9.53
C PRO A 441 -21.83 17.53 -10.53
N GLU A 442 -21.69 16.69 -11.56
CA GLU A 442 -22.78 16.37 -12.50
C GLU A 442 -23.96 15.66 -11.83
N ASP A 443 -23.75 15.01 -10.69
CA ASP A 443 -24.76 14.23 -9.97
C ASP A 443 -25.28 14.97 -8.71
N TYR A 444 -24.94 16.23 -8.47
CA TYR A 444 -25.35 17.00 -7.29
C TYR A 444 -26.87 17.17 -7.14
N ASP A 445 -27.61 17.07 -8.23
CA ASP A 445 -29.08 17.12 -8.18
C ASP A 445 -29.68 15.96 -7.37
N PHE A 446 -29.05 14.78 -7.37
CA PHE A 446 -29.54 13.62 -6.63
C PHE A 446 -29.47 13.81 -5.11
N PRO A 447 -28.32 14.13 -4.51
CA PRO A 447 -28.25 14.37 -3.06
C PRO A 447 -29.08 15.57 -2.63
N ARG A 448 -29.16 16.64 -3.43
CA ARG A 448 -30.00 17.80 -3.16
C ARG A 448 -31.48 17.42 -3.09
N GLN A 449 -31.96 16.60 -4.03
CA GLN A 449 -33.35 16.10 -3.99
C GLN A 449 -33.57 15.13 -2.83
N MET A 450 -32.63 14.19 -2.60
CA MET A 450 -32.72 13.26 -1.46
C MET A 450 -32.79 14.00 -0.12
N ALA A 451 -31.99 15.05 0.04
CA ALA A 451 -31.99 15.86 1.25
C ALA A 451 -33.32 16.61 1.45
N ARG A 452 -33.85 17.22 0.39
CA ARG A 452 -35.16 17.87 0.44
C ARG A 452 -36.28 16.91 0.81
N ASP A 453 -36.32 15.74 0.16
CA ASP A 453 -37.32 14.71 0.44
C ASP A 453 -37.24 14.19 1.87
N ALA A 454 -36.01 13.96 2.38
CA ALA A 454 -35.77 13.51 3.76
C ALA A 454 -36.19 14.54 4.83
N LEU A 455 -36.09 15.83 4.52
CA LEU A 455 -36.49 16.94 5.39
C LEU A 455 -37.96 17.37 5.17
N ASN A 456 -38.66 16.79 4.19
CA ASN A 456 -39.98 17.21 3.75
C ASN A 456 -40.07 18.71 3.41
N LYS A 457 -39.03 19.26 2.79
CA LYS A 457 -38.96 20.66 2.34
C LYS A 457 -39.40 20.78 0.87
N HIS A 458 -40.18 21.81 0.56
CA HIS A 458 -40.53 22.15 -0.82
C HIS A 458 -39.54 23.14 -1.43
N GLU A 459 -39.50 23.24 -2.75
CA GLU A 459 -38.61 24.18 -3.45
C GLU A 459 -38.89 25.64 -3.06
N GLU A 460 -40.12 25.96 -2.78
CA GLU A 460 -40.56 27.29 -2.33
C GLU A 460 -39.98 27.69 -0.98
N ASP A 461 -39.67 26.70 -0.10
CA ASP A 461 -39.09 26.94 1.22
C ASP A 461 -37.59 27.32 1.16
N LEU A 462 -36.94 27.09 0.02
CA LEU A 462 -35.51 27.30 -0.20
C LEU A 462 -35.22 28.41 -1.23
N GLU A 463 -36.23 29.18 -1.63
CA GLU A 463 -36.06 30.28 -2.56
C GLU A 463 -35.10 31.34 -2.00
N GLY A 464 -33.99 31.56 -2.71
CA GLY A 464 -32.94 32.53 -2.33
C GLY A 464 -31.78 31.96 -1.52
N GLU A 465 -31.85 30.68 -1.13
CA GLU A 465 -30.75 30.00 -0.44
C GLU A 465 -29.88 29.19 -1.42
N HIS A 466 -28.67 28.78 -0.95
CA HIS A 466 -27.80 27.93 -1.77
C HIS A 466 -28.49 26.57 -2.04
N PRO A 467 -28.41 26.00 -3.27
CA PRO A 467 -29.12 24.75 -3.61
C PRO A 467 -28.77 23.56 -2.73
N SER A 468 -27.63 23.56 -2.06
CA SER A 468 -27.16 22.50 -1.18
C SER A 468 -27.41 22.72 0.32
N VAL A 469 -28.19 23.76 0.71
CA VAL A 469 -28.52 24.04 2.12
C VAL A 469 -29.19 22.85 2.79
N ALA A 470 -30.14 22.19 2.13
CA ALA A 470 -30.77 20.99 2.65
C ALA A 470 -29.77 19.84 2.88
N CYS A 471 -28.73 19.73 2.06
CA CYS A 471 -27.65 18.75 2.26
C CYS A 471 -26.84 19.08 3.50
N ALA A 472 -26.47 20.37 3.70
CA ALA A 472 -25.74 20.82 4.88
C ALA A 472 -26.53 20.49 6.16
N GLU A 473 -27.83 20.81 6.19
CA GLU A 473 -28.71 20.52 7.33
C GLU A 473 -28.79 19.02 7.67
N ILE A 474 -28.78 18.13 6.65
CA ILE A 474 -28.74 16.68 6.89
C ILE A 474 -27.36 16.24 7.42
N MET A 475 -26.29 16.77 6.86
CA MET A 475 -24.93 16.38 7.23
C MET A 475 -24.56 16.83 8.66
N GLU A 476 -25.15 17.93 9.13
CA GLU A 476 -25.00 18.44 10.50
C GLU A 476 -25.99 17.80 11.51
N ASP A 477 -26.97 17.03 11.03
CA ASP A 477 -27.97 16.41 11.90
C ASP A 477 -27.36 15.32 12.79
N ALA A 478 -27.83 15.21 14.03
CA ALA A 478 -27.38 14.18 14.96
C ALA A 478 -27.73 12.73 14.49
N ARG A 479 -28.75 12.56 13.62
CA ARG A 479 -29.26 11.26 13.14
C ARG A 479 -29.59 11.26 11.65
N PRO A 480 -28.63 11.55 10.77
CA PRO A 480 -28.90 11.62 9.33
C PRO A 480 -29.35 10.28 8.75
N SER A 481 -28.85 9.16 9.30
CA SER A 481 -29.22 7.82 8.85
C SER A 481 -30.71 7.49 9.03
N GLU A 482 -31.36 7.96 10.09
CA GLU A 482 -32.78 7.73 10.34
C GLU A 482 -33.65 8.48 9.33
N LYS A 483 -33.33 9.74 9.04
CA LYS A 483 -34.05 10.55 8.06
C LYS A 483 -33.92 10.00 6.65
N LEU A 484 -32.72 9.62 6.25
CA LEU A 484 -32.46 9.04 4.93
C LEU A 484 -32.90 7.57 4.79
N ALA A 485 -33.17 6.86 5.90
CA ALA A 485 -33.69 5.48 5.84
C ALA A 485 -35.12 5.39 5.29
N ALA A 486 -35.92 6.45 5.46
CA ALA A 486 -37.27 6.51 4.97
C ALA A 486 -37.39 6.59 3.43
N LEU A 487 -36.29 6.90 2.72
CA LEU A 487 -36.29 7.05 1.26
C LEU A 487 -36.23 5.69 0.55
N ASP A 488 -37.21 5.44 -0.34
CA ASP A 488 -37.19 4.26 -1.23
C ASP A 488 -36.33 4.52 -2.47
N LEU A 489 -35.04 4.25 -2.33
CA LEU A 489 -34.05 4.48 -3.40
C LEU A 489 -34.20 3.49 -4.57
N ASP A 490 -34.77 2.30 -4.33
CA ASP A 490 -34.97 1.31 -5.39
C ASP A 490 -36.10 1.74 -6.34
N ASN A 491 -37.17 2.25 -5.78
CA ASN A 491 -38.25 2.83 -6.58
C ASN A 491 -37.80 4.07 -7.34
N TYR A 492 -37.01 4.94 -6.70
CA TYR A 492 -36.43 6.12 -7.35
C TYR A 492 -35.48 5.73 -8.51
N ALA A 493 -34.64 4.73 -8.30
CA ALA A 493 -33.78 4.21 -9.37
C ALA A 493 -34.58 3.60 -10.53
N ALA A 494 -35.67 2.90 -10.25
CA ALA A 494 -36.59 2.37 -11.27
C ALA A 494 -37.23 3.49 -12.09
N MET A 495 -37.73 4.54 -11.42
CA MET A 495 -38.31 5.72 -12.12
C MET A 495 -37.30 6.45 -13.00
N LEU A 496 -36.03 6.59 -12.55
CA LEU A 496 -34.95 7.18 -13.37
C LEU A 496 -34.67 6.33 -14.61
N TRP A 497 -34.71 5.01 -14.46
CA TRP A 497 -34.54 4.11 -15.59
C TRP A 497 -35.71 4.22 -16.58
N GLU A 498 -36.94 4.19 -16.13
CA GLU A 498 -38.13 4.26 -16.98
C GLU A 498 -38.27 5.62 -17.70
N ARG A 499 -38.01 6.73 -16.99
CA ARG A 499 -38.20 8.08 -17.55
C ARG A 499 -37.01 8.58 -18.38
N ARG A 500 -35.78 8.26 -17.99
CA ARG A 500 -34.54 8.84 -18.55
C ARG A 500 -33.57 7.80 -19.10
N GLY A 501 -33.80 6.50 -18.92
CA GLY A 501 -32.89 5.43 -19.31
C GLY A 501 -31.57 5.41 -18.49
N LEU A 502 -31.53 6.07 -17.32
CA LEU A 502 -30.35 6.23 -16.49
C LEU A 502 -30.24 5.14 -15.42
N ARG A 503 -29.16 4.37 -15.43
CA ARG A 503 -28.85 3.35 -14.42
C ARG A 503 -28.06 3.96 -13.26
N LYS A 504 -28.72 4.66 -12.33
CA LYS A 504 -28.10 5.42 -11.24
C LYS A 504 -28.26 4.82 -9.83
N ARG A 505 -28.67 3.54 -9.72
CA ARG A 505 -28.89 2.90 -8.41
C ARG A 505 -27.69 2.98 -7.49
N LEU A 506 -26.47 2.65 -7.99
CA LEU A 506 -25.26 2.74 -7.19
C LEU A 506 -24.92 4.18 -6.82
N THR A 507 -25.09 5.12 -7.75
CA THR A 507 -24.89 6.55 -7.47
C THR A 507 -25.79 7.04 -6.33
N LEU A 508 -27.08 6.66 -6.33
CA LEU A 508 -28.03 7.02 -5.26
C LEU A 508 -27.60 6.44 -3.90
N LEU A 509 -27.13 5.19 -3.87
CA LEU A 509 -26.60 4.57 -2.64
C LEU A 509 -25.35 5.29 -2.15
N THR A 510 -24.44 5.65 -3.06
CA THR A 510 -23.24 6.45 -2.73
C THR A 510 -23.65 7.83 -2.20
N CYS A 511 -24.59 8.53 -2.85
CA CYS A 511 -25.08 9.83 -2.37
C CYS A 511 -25.64 9.73 -0.95
N LYS A 512 -26.45 8.69 -0.68
CA LYS A 512 -26.97 8.45 0.67
C LYS A 512 -25.86 8.26 1.69
N GLN A 513 -24.85 7.46 1.37
CA GLN A 513 -23.72 7.18 2.26
C GLN A 513 -22.88 8.43 2.52
N GLU A 514 -22.58 9.21 1.48
CA GLU A 514 -21.84 10.45 1.56
C GLU A 514 -22.57 11.56 2.33
N LEU A 515 -23.91 11.61 2.27
CA LEU A 515 -24.71 12.51 3.10
C LEU A 515 -24.71 12.10 4.58
N ILE A 516 -24.55 10.81 4.90
CA ILE A 516 -24.45 10.33 6.29
C ILE A 516 -23.06 10.57 6.86
N ARG A 517 -22.03 10.29 6.07
CA ARG A 517 -20.60 10.39 6.46
C ARG A 517 -19.76 10.82 5.26
N PRO A 518 -19.54 12.12 5.08
CA PRO A 518 -18.73 12.63 3.97
C PRO A 518 -17.31 12.09 4.02
N TYR A 519 -16.84 11.56 2.90
CA TYR A 519 -15.48 11.02 2.78
C TYR A 519 -15.06 10.11 3.94
N ASP A 520 -15.97 9.25 4.41
CA ASP A 520 -15.64 8.30 5.47
C ASP A 520 -14.45 7.41 5.05
N ASP A 521 -13.48 7.30 5.94
CA ASP A 521 -12.32 6.44 5.73
C ASP A 521 -12.67 5.02 6.14
N TRP A 522 -13.02 4.21 5.13
CA TRP A 522 -13.40 2.80 5.28
C TRP A 522 -12.22 1.84 5.10
N ARG A 523 -11.00 2.37 5.02
CA ARG A 523 -9.82 1.53 4.86
C ARG A 523 -9.68 0.54 6.02
N PRO A 524 -9.23 -0.70 5.74
CA PRO A 524 -8.95 -1.67 6.79
C PRO A 524 -7.79 -1.18 7.68
N PRO A 525 -7.63 -1.74 8.89
CA PRO A 525 -6.46 -1.49 9.70
C PRO A 525 -5.17 -1.76 8.92
N GLN A 526 -4.12 -0.97 9.16
CA GLN A 526 -2.84 -1.14 8.49
C GLN A 526 -2.27 -2.54 8.73
N LEU A 527 -1.81 -3.18 7.66
CA LEU A 527 -1.13 -4.46 7.73
C LEU A 527 0.24 -4.26 8.40
N LEU A 528 0.41 -4.86 9.58
CA LEU A 528 1.68 -4.89 10.28
C LEU A 528 2.46 -6.16 9.90
N PRO A 529 3.80 -6.08 9.85
CA PRO A 529 4.61 -7.24 9.49
C PRO A 529 4.49 -8.34 10.54
N THR A 530 4.37 -9.58 10.07
CA THR A 530 4.40 -10.79 10.90
C THR A 530 5.77 -10.98 11.54
N ALA A 531 5.87 -11.85 12.56
CA ALA A 531 7.14 -12.16 13.21
C ALA A 531 8.21 -12.68 12.22
N GLU A 532 7.79 -13.45 11.21
CA GLU A 532 8.68 -13.97 10.16
C GLU A 532 9.15 -12.86 9.21
N GLU A 533 8.25 -11.97 8.82
CA GLU A 533 8.59 -10.80 8.01
C GLU A 533 9.49 -9.82 8.77
N LEU A 534 9.24 -9.58 10.06
CA LEU A 534 10.14 -8.80 10.92
C LEU A 534 11.53 -9.42 11.00
N PHE A 535 11.60 -10.74 11.18
CA PHE A 535 12.87 -11.43 11.18
C PHE A 535 13.62 -11.21 9.86
N MET A 536 12.95 -11.40 8.73
CA MET A 536 13.51 -11.16 7.41
C MET A 536 13.94 -9.70 7.21
N MET A 537 13.12 -8.74 7.64
CA MET A 537 13.42 -7.30 7.53
C MET A 537 14.66 -6.91 8.34
N PHE A 538 14.81 -7.46 9.54
CA PHE A 538 15.90 -7.11 10.45
C PHE A 538 17.20 -7.82 10.13
N THR A 539 17.15 -9.02 9.58
CA THR A 539 18.33 -9.86 9.35
C THR A 539 18.72 -10.00 7.88
N GLY A 540 17.78 -9.78 6.97
CA GLY A 540 17.91 -10.14 5.56
C GLY A 540 17.80 -11.64 5.29
N GLU A 541 17.60 -12.46 6.32
CA GLU A 541 17.58 -13.91 6.24
C GLU A 541 16.16 -14.45 6.09
N THR A 542 16.03 -15.55 5.37
CA THR A 542 14.77 -16.27 5.15
C THR A 542 14.90 -17.71 5.67
N ARG A 543 13.80 -18.44 5.78
CA ARG A 543 13.83 -19.89 6.07
C ARG A 543 14.62 -20.71 5.03
N ARG A 544 14.87 -20.14 3.84
CA ARG A 544 15.65 -20.80 2.78
C ARG A 544 17.14 -20.49 2.87
N SER A 545 17.50 -19.30 3.36
CA SER A 545 18.89 -18.92 3.56
C SER A 545 19.45 -19.38 4.89
N LEU A 546 18.56 -19.57 5.90
CA LEU A 546 18.92 -20.04 7.24
C LEU A 546 18.08 -21.27 7.61
N ALA A 547 18.60 -22.46 7.34
CA ALA A 547 17.96 -23.74 7.65
C ALA A 547 18.93 -24.69 8.32
N GLU A 548 18.42 -25.68 9.05
CA GLU A 548 19.23 -26.73 9.66
C GLU A 548 20.09 -27.43 8.59
N GLY A 549 21.36 -27.62 8.90
CA GLY A 549 22.34 -28.25 7.99
C GLY A 549 23.11 -27.27 7.08
N TYR A 550 22.81 -25.99 7.09
CA TYR A 550 23.61 -25.00 6.37
C TYR A 550 24.84 -24.57 7.18
N VAL A 551 25.94 -24.36 6.47
CA VAL A 551 27.17 -23.80 7.02
C VAL A 551 27.13 -22.29 6.80
N VAL A 552 27.14 -21.52 7.89
CA VAL A 552 27.06 -20.07 7.86
C VAL A 552 28.31 -19.45 8.51
N PRO A 553 28.78 -18.29 8.02
CA PRO A 553 29.89 -17.58 8.64
C PRO A 553 29.41 -16.99 9.98
N VAL A 554 30.21 -17.15 11.01
CA VAL A 554 29.91 -16.64 12.36
C VAL A 554 31.15 -15.97 12.97
N VAL A 555 30.90 -14.97 13.82
CA VAL A 555 31.94 -14.36 14.65
C VAL A 555 31.79 -14.85 16.06
N VAL A 556 32.87 -15.40 16.64
CA VAL A 556 32.88 -15.81 18.05
C VAL A 556 32.90 -14.57 18.93
N THR A 557 31.84 -14.34 19.69
CA THR A 557 31.70 -13.16 20.55
C THR A 557 32.17 -13.42 21.98
N ARG A 558 32.06 -14.67 22.45
CA ARG A 558 32.49 -15.04 23.81
C ARG A 558 32.76 -16.54 23.91
N ILE A 559 33.78 -16.88 24.71
CA ILE A 559 34.09 -18.23 25.12
C ILE A 559 33.81 -18.32 26.62
N GLU A 560 32.87 -19.18 27.00
CA GLU A 560 32.54 -19.42 28.40
C GLU A 560 33.17 -20.78 28.81
N GLU A 561 34.20 -20.74 29.66
CA GLU A 561 34.80 -21.90 30.26
C GLU A 561 34.10 -22.20 31.59
N GLY A 562 33.31 -23.24 31.63
CA GLY A 562 32.70 -23.74 32.87
C GLY A 562 33.52 -24.89 33.50
N ARG A 563 33.51 -25.03 34.84
CA ARG A 563 34.27 -26.08 35.57
C ARG A 563 33.78 -27.51 35.26
N ASP A 564 32.58 -27.67 34.72
CA ASP A 564 31.93 -28.96 34.46
C ASP A 564 31.28 -29.10 33.08
N ILE A 565 31.54 -28.20 32.13
CA ILE A 565 30.93 -28.22 30.80
C ILE A 565 32.01 -27.91 29.76
N GLU A 566 32.10 -28.76 28.72
CA GLU A 566 32.87 -28.45 27.52
C GLU A 566 32.51 -27.02 27.06
N GLY A 567 33.54 -26.17 26.86
CA GLY A 567 33.41 -24.72 26.68
C GLY A 567 32.29 -24.32 25.74
N LEU A 568 31.40 -23.49 26.21
CA LEU A 568 30.30 -22.95 25.43
C LEU A 568 30.81 -21.77 24.61
N LEU A 569 30.68 -21.83 23.28
CA LEU A 569 30.99 -20.76 22.36
C LEU A 569 29.73 -19.95 22.10
N ARG A 570 29.75 -18.67 22.44
CA ARG A 570 28.77 -17.73 21.90
C ARG A 570 29.26 -17.21 20.56
N VAL A 571 28.45 -17.41 19.55
CA VAL A 571 28.73 -16.98 18.18
C VAL A 571 27.67 -16.00 17.72
N ARG A 572 28.08 -15.07 16.87
CA ARG A 572 27.18 -14.11 16.23
C ARG A 572 27.19 -14.32 14.74
N LEU A 573 26.02 -14.46 14.15
CA LEU A 573 25.80 -14.42 12.71
C LEU A 573 26.02 -13.00 12.16
N GLU A 574 26.39 -12.86 10.89
CA GLU A 574 26.49 -11.54 10.23
C GLU A 574 25.17 -10.75 10.30
N ALA A 575 24.05 -11.45 10.31
CA ALA A 575 22.73 -10.86 10.50
C ALA A 575 22.46 -10.28 11.92
N GLY A 576 23.46 -10.28 12.81
CA GLY A 576 23.37 -9.73 14.16
C GLY A 576 22.66 -10.59 15.20
N MET A 577 22.44 -11.87 14.92
CA MET A 577 21.91 -12.86 15.86
C MET A 577 23.04 -13.50 16.68
N ASP A 578 22.82 -13.67 17.98
CA ASP A 578 23.74 -14.36 18.91
C ASP A 578 23.33 -15.83 19.11
#